data_311550a825864e58924dbf299cc4f410
#
_entry.id   311550a825864e58924dbf299cc4f410
#
_cell.length_a   1.000
_cell.length_b   1.000
_cell.length_c   1.000
_cell.angle_alpha   90.00
_cell.angle_beta   90.00
_cell.angle_gamma   90.00
#
_symmetry.space_group_name_H-M   'P 1'
#
loop_
_entity.id
_entity.type
_entity.pdbx_description
1 polymer ?
#
loop_
_entity_poly.entity_id
_entity_poly.type
_entity_poly.pdbx_seq_one_letter_code
_entity_poly.pdbx_strand_id
1 'polypeptide(L)'
;MKQSILWWCYQHTPLTPEQLVRVAVEVGYTGIEVFDPAYFPLVRQHGLDLVAMQGHAPLDDGLNKYENADRLVAMMTERIAIAEQWHIPNLIVFSGNRNGLDDRIGAEVTASTLARVAKRAEEAGVQLVLETLNSKVDHPDYMGDSTAWCVDVVKAVNSPAVKVLYDIYHMQVMEGNIIQTIRD
;
A
#
# COMPACT_ATOMS: atom_id res chain seq x y z
N MET A 1 -0.68 16.55 13.79
CA MET A 1 -0.65 15.30 13.01
C MET A 1 -0.14 15.66 11.61
N LYS A 2 0.81 14.91 11.05
CA LYS A 2 1.20 15.09 9.64
C LYS A 2 0.09 14.52 8.76
N GLN A 3 -0.24 15.22 7.67
CA GLN A 3 -1.27 14.81 6.72
C GLN A 3 -0.69 14.81 5.32
N SER A 4 -1.06 13.82 4.52
CA SER A 4 -0.72 13.68 3.11
C SER A 4 -1.99 13.67 2.25
N ILE A 5 -1.84 14.01 0.98
CA ILE A 5 -2.91 13.98 0.00
C ILE A 5 -2.69 12.82 -0.97
N LEU A 6 -3.74 12.06 -1.24
CA LEU A 6 -3.69 10.93 -2.16
C LEU A 6 -4.04 11.38 -3.58
N TRP A 7 -3.06 11.24 -4.52
CA TRP A 7 -3.19 11.74 -5.88
C TRP A 7 -4.38 11.17 -6.64
N TRP A 8 -4.59 9.85 -6.60
CA TRP A 8 -5.60 9.22 -7.44
C TRP A 8 -7.03 9.74 -7.15
N CYS A 9 -7.31 10.25 -5.96
CA CYS A 9 -8.58 10.89 -5.63
C CYS A 9 -8.84 12.14 -6.47
N TYR A 10 -7.83 12.74 -7.04
CA TYR A 10 -7.90 14.01 -7.78
C TYR A 10 -7.60 13.89 -9.28
N GLN A 11 -7.17 12.71 -9.75
CA GLN A 11 -6.81 12.51 -11.16
C GLN A 11 -7.95 12.75 -12.16
N HIS A 12 -9.20 12.73 -11.69
CA HIS A 12 -10.40 13.01 -12.50
C HIS A 12 -10.89 14.46 -12.37
N THR A 13 -10.20 15.29 -11.60
CA THR A 13 -10.48 16.72 -11.50
C THR A 13 -9.74 17.48 -12.61
N PRO A 14 -10.10 18.74 -12.88
CA PRO A 14 -9.37 19.57 -13.84
C PRO A 14 -8.00 20.05 -13.34
N LEU A 15 -7.58 19.66 -12.14
CA LEU A 15 -6.28 20.04 -11.57
C LEU A 15 -5.13 19.35 -12.30
N THR A 16 -4.12 20.12 -12.70
CA THR A 16 -2.86 19.54 -13.15
C THR A 16 -2.04 19.08 -11.94
N PRO A 17 -1.05 18.16 -12.13
CA PRO A 17 -0.14 17.76 -11.06
C PRO A 17 0.53 18.96 -10.36
N GLU A 18 0.97 19.97 -11.11
CA GLU A 18 1.58 21.19 -10.57
C GLU A 18 0.60 22.02 -9.73
N GLN A 19 -0.66 22.07 -10.15
CA GLN A 19 -1.70 22.76 -9.39
C GLN A 19 -2.00 22.02 -8.10
N LEU A 20 -2.10 20.68 -8.14
CA LEU A 20 -2.34 19.88 -6.94
C LEU A 20 -1.21 20.03 -5.91
N VAL A 21 0.06 19.98 -6.36
CA VAL A 21 1.22 20.17 -5.49
C VAL A 21 1.17 21.53 -4.81
N ARG A 22 0.87 22.61 -5.56
CA ARG A 22 0.72 23.96 -4.97
C ARG A 22 -0.41 24.03 -3.95
N VAL A 23 -1.59 23.53 -4.32
CA VAL A 23 -2.75 23.51 -3.41
C VAL A 23 -2.44 22.70 -2.14
N ALA A 24 -1.76 21.56 -2.26
CA ALA A 24 -1.36 20.76 -1.10
C ALA A 24 -0.49 21.57 -0.13
N VAL A 25 0.47 22.34 -0.62
CA VAL A 25 1.29 23.23 0.21
C VAL A 25 0.46 24.34 0.84
N GLU A 26 -0.37 25.03 0.06
CA GLU A 26 -1.19 26.15 0.53
C GLU A 26 -2.17 25.74 1.63
N VAL A 27 -2.74 24.53 1.53
CA VAL A 27 -3.67 23.97 2.53
C VAL A 27 -2.95 23.42 3.76
N GLY A 28 -1.62 23.19 3.69
CA GLY A 28 -0.81 22.74 4.80
C GLY A 28 -0.58 21.24 4.88
N TYR A 29 -0.76 20.50 3.79
CA TYR A 29 -0.30 19.12 3.69
C TYR A 29 1.22 19.04 3.75
N THR A 30 1.73 17.95 4.30
CA THR A 30 3.18 17.71 4.43
C THR A 30 3.71 16.71 3.41
N GLY A 31 2.83 16.01 2.68
CA GLY A 31 3.23 15.02 1.71
C GLY A 31 2.16 14.66 0.69
N ILE A 32 2.57 13.89 -0.31
CA ILE A 32 1.72 13.32 -1.36
C ILE A 32 1.94 11.81 -1.42
N GLU A 33 0.87 11.08 -1.73
CA GLU A 33 0.87 9.63 -1.87
C GLU A 33 0.46 9.20 -3.28
N VAL A 34 1.02 8.06 -3.73
CA VAL A 34 0.67 7.38 -5.00
C VAL A 34 0.73 8.33 -6.19
N PHE A 35 1.76 9.16 -6.24
CA PHE A 35 1.98 10.12 -7.33
C PHE A 35 2.82 9.49 -8.43
N ASP A 36 2.63 9.93 -9.67
CA ASP A 36 3.44 9.45 -10.79
C ASP A 36 4.92 9.82 -10.58
N PRO A 37 5.85 8.86 -10.73
CA PRO A 37 7.28 9.10 -10.54
C PRO A 37 7.84 10.26 -11.39
N ALA A 38 7.24 10.55 -12.54
CA ALA A 38 7.61 11.70 -13.37
C ALA A 38 7.53 13.04 -12.61
N TYR A 39 6.68 13.13 -11.59
CA TYR A 39 6.48 14.34 -10.79
C TYR A 39 7.18 14.33 -9.42
N PHE A 40 7.94 13.31 -9.09
CA PHE A 40 8.69 13.28 -7.81
C PHE A 40 9.62 14.48 -7.62
N PRO A 41 10.37 14.94 -8.65
CA PRO A 41 11.17 16.16 -8.52
C PRO A 41 10.34 17.38 -8.16
N LEU A 42 9.15 17.52 -8.77
CA LEU A 42 8.23 18.62 -8.49
C LEU A 42 7.76 18.63 -7.03
N VAL A 43 7.36 17.47 -6.50
CA VAL A 43 6.92 17.31 -5.11
C VAL A 43 8.03 17.74 -4.16
N ARG A 44 9.26 17.25 -4.37
CA ARG A 44 10.42 17.58 -3.53
C ARG A 44 10.81 19.06 -3.62
N GLN A 45 10.73 19.68 -4.81
CA GLN A 45 10.99 21.10 -5.01
C GLN A 45 10.05 21.99 -4.19
N HIS A 46 8.83 21.54 -3.94
CA HIS A 46 7.85 22.26 -3.13
C HIS A 46 7.90 21.92 -1.63
N GLY A 47 8.89 21.13 -1.19
CA GLY A 47 9.09 20.78 0.20
C GLY A 47 8.12 19.73 0.75
N LEU A 48 7.38 19.04 -0.11
CA LEU A 48 6.50 17.95 0.28
C LEU A 48 7.24 16.60 0.33
N ASP A 49 6.82 15.75 1.25
CA ASP A 49 7.27 14.37 1.31
C ASP A 49 6.53 13.49 0.30
N LEU A 50 7.25 12.54 -0.30
CA LEU A 50 6.65 11.39 -0.97
C LEU A 50 6.42 10.32 0.11
N VAL A 51 5.15 10.07 0.45
CA VAL A 51 4.80 9.27 1.65
C VAL A 51 4.61 7.79 1.34
N ALA A 52 4.02 7.49 0.20
CA ALA A 52 3.79 6.12 -0.27
C ALA A 52 3.71 6.06 -1.79
N MET A 53 4.04 4.90 -2.34
CA MET A 53 3.77 4.54 -3.73
C MET A 53 3.29 3.09 -3.82
N GLN A 54 2.73 2.70 -4.96
CA GLN A 54 2.35 1.30 -5.18
C GLN A 54 3.58 0.41 -5.28
N GLY A 55 3.59 -0.69 -4.51
CA GLY A 55 4.62 -1.71 -4.56
C GLY A 55 4.46 -2.67 -5.75
N HIS A 56 3.23 -2.89 -6.20
CA HIS A 56 2.91 -3.69 -7.38
C HIS A 56 1.54 -3.35 -7.96
N ALA A 57 1.24 -3.90 -9.14
CA ALA A 57 -0.05 -3.84 -9.81
C ALA A 57 -0.27 -5.15 -10.64
N PRO A 58 -1.52 -5.46 -11.01
CA PRO A 58 -2.76 -4.81 -10.59
C PRO A 58 -3.17 -5.20 -9.16
N LEU A 59 -4.17 -4.50 -8.61
CA LEU A 59 -4.68 -4.74 -7.26
C LEU A 59 -5.40 -6.09 -7.11
N ASP A 60 -6.20 -6.44 -8.10
CA ASP A 60 -7.06 -7.63 -8.13
C ASP A 60 -6.33 -8.94 -8.44
N ASP A 61 -5.15 -8.85 -9.04
CA ASP A 61 -4.27 -9.99 -9.34
C ASP A 61 -2.98 -9.93 -8.50
N GLY A 62 -3.16 -10.07 -7.20
CA GLY A 62 -2.17 -9.76 -6.18
C GLY A 62 -1.39 -10.94 -5.61
N LEU A 63 -0.99 -10.77 -4.36
CA LEU A 63 -0.02 -11.61 -3.65
C LEU A 63 -0.57 -12.98 -3.23
N ASN A 64 -1.88 -13.19 -3.22
CA ASN A 64 -2.53 -14.42 -2.77
C ASN A 64 -2.41 -15.61 -3.75
N LYS A 65 -1.83 -15.39 -4.94
CA LYS A 65 -1.71 -16.41 -5.98
C LYS A 65 -0.26 -16.82 -6.18
N TYR A 66 0.00 -18.11 -6.10
CA TYR A 66 1.34 -18.67 -6.25
C TYR A 66 1.96 -18.35 -7.61
N GLU A 67 1.18 -18.40 -8.68
CA GLU A 67 1.60 -18.10 -10.04
C GLU A 67 2.07 -16.64 -10.24
N ASN A 68 1.66 -15.73 -9.37
CA ASN A 68 2.08 -14.33 -9.40
C ASN A 68 3.39 -14.07 -8.66
N ALA A 69 3.84 -14.99 -7.82
CA ALA A 69 4.92 -14.74 -6.86
C ALA A 69 6.19 -14.20 -7.52
N ASP A 70 6.67 -14.83 -8.59
CA ASP A 70 7.92 -14.40 -9.24
C ASP A 70 7.78 -13.02 -9.89
N ARG A 71 6.67 -12.78 -10.57
CA ARG A 71 6.37 -11.49 -11.21
C ARG A 71 6.29 -10.37 -10.15
N LEU A 72 5.57 -10.61 -9.06
CA LEU A 72 5.38 -9.61 -8.02
C LEU A 72 6.65 -9.35 -7.19
N VAL A 73 7.45 -10.38 -6.92
CA VAL A 73 8.77 -10.22 -6.29
C VAL A 73 9.68 -9.35 -7.15
N ALA A 74 9.74 -9.58 -8.46
CA ALA A 74 10.54 -8.75 -9.37
C ALA A 74 10.07 -7.30 -9.36
N MET A 75 8.74 -7.08 -9.46
CA MET A 75 8.15 -5.74 -9.46
C MET A 75 8.40 -5.02 -8.12
N MET A 76 8.16 -5.67 -6.99
CA MET A 76 8.41 -5.08 -5.67
C MET A 76 9.89 -4.75 -5.47
N THR A 77 10.80 -5.60 -5.95
CA THR A 77 12.25 -5.32 -5.87
C THR A 77 12.63 -4.05 -6.63
N GLU A 78 12.09 -3.86 -7.83
CA GLU A 78 12.26 -2.62 -8.60
C GLU A 78 11.68 -1.41 -7.85
N ARG A 79 10.46 -1.55 -7.30
CA ARG A 79 9.80 -0.48 -6.55
C ARG A 79 10.55 -0.13 -5.26
N ILE A 80 11.13 -1.10 -4.57
CA ILE A 80 11.99 -0.85 -3.40
C ILE A 80 13.21 0.01 -3.80
N ALA A 81 13.85 -0.26 -4.94
CA ALA A 81 14.97 0.55 -5.41
C ALA A 81 14.56 2.00 -5.72
N ILE A 82 13.40 2.21 -6.34
CA ILE A 82 12.84 3.55 -6.58
C ILE A 82 12.53 4.25 -5.25
N ALA A 83 11.89 3.55 -4.30
CA ALA A 83 11.55 4.08 -2.99
C ALA A 83 12.80 4.48 -2.20
N GLU A 84 13.85 3.67 -2.21
CA GLU A 84 15.14 3.97 -1.61
C GLU A 84 15.77 5.24 -2.23
N GLN A 85 15.80 5.34 -3.56
CA GLN A 85 16.35 6.50 -4.27
C GLN A 85 15.62 7.80 -3.92
N TRP A 86 14.30 7.75 -3.78
CA TRP A 86 13.46 8.92 -3.55
C TRP A 86 13.08 9.13 -2.08
N HIS A 87 13.60 8.29 -1.17
CA HIS A 87 13.28 8.31 0.26
C HIS A 87 11.78 8.19 0.52
N ILE A 88 11.12 7.26 -0.17
CA ILE A 88 9.70 6.94 0.02
C ILE A 88 9.61 5.84 1.07
N PRO A 89 9.00 6.09 2.23
CA PRO A 89 9.03 5.12 3.32
C PRO A 89 8.13 3.91 3.12
N ASN A 90 7.07 4.01 2.31
CA ASN A 90 6.03 2.98 2.23
C ASN A 90 5.75 2.54 0.79
N LEU A 91 5.67 1.24 0.58
CA LEU A 91 5.15 0.61 -0.63
C LEU A 91 3.83 -0.11 -0.31
N ILE A 92 2.75 0.34 -0.91
CA ILE A 92 1.43 -0.26 -0.75
C ILE A 92 1.36 -1.55 -1.57
N VAL A 93 1.01 -2.66 -0.92
CA VAL A 93 0.89 -3.97 -1.55
C VAL A 93 -0.49 -4.56 -1.30
N PHE A 94 -0.97 -5.39 -2.23
CA PHE A 94 -2.34 -5.88 -2.26
C PHE A 94 -2.40 -7.40 -2.26
N SER A 95 -3.35 -7.95 -1.50
CA SER A 95 -3.59 -9.40 -1.47
C SER A 95 -4.04 -9.96 -2.81
N GLY A 96 -4.89 -9.23 -3.52
CA GLY A 96 -5.60 -9.71 -4.70
C GLY A 96 -6.98 -10.27 -4.38
N ASN A 97 -7.74 -10.58 -5.44
CA ASN A 97 -9.06 -11.20 -5.31
C ASN A 97 -8.94 -12.70 -5.04
N ARG A 98 -9.90 -13.25 -4.29
CA ARG A 98 -9.97 -14.68 -3.94
C ARG A 98 -10.09 -15.58 -5.17
N ASN A 99 -11.00 -15.25 -6.08
CA ASN A 99 -11.35 -16.11 -7.22
C ASN A 99 -11.62 -17.57 -6.80
N GLY A 100 -12.27 -17.75 -5.65
CA GLY A 100 -12.58 -19.05 -5.08
C GLY A 100 -11.44 -19.71 -4.29
N LEU A 101 -10.30 -19.04 -4.10
CA LEU A 101 -9.20 -19.53 -3.28
C LEU A 101 -9.57 -19.46 -1.79
N ASP A 102 -9.20 -20.47 -1.03
CA ASP A 102 -9.33 -20.51 0.42
C ASP A 102 -8.47 -19.42 1.09
N ASP A 103 -9.04 -18.71 2.07
CA ASP A 103 -8.40 -17.57 2.74
C ASP A 103 -7.09 -17.96 3.45
N ARG A 104 -7.01 -19.17 4.02
CA ARG A 104 -5.79 -19.67 4.69
C ARG A 104 -4.69 -19.94 3.66
N ILE A 105 -5.03 -20.56 2.54
CA ILE A 105 -4.07 -20.80 1.45
C ILE A 105 -3.57 -19.45 0.89
N GLY A 106 -4.47 -18.50 0.65
CA GLY A 106 -4.10 -17.17 0.18
C GLY A 106 -3.21 -16.42 1.17
N ALA A 107 -3.44 -16.56 2.48
CA ALA A 107 -2.58 -15.98 3.52
C ALA A 107 -1.16 -16.58 3.49
N GLU A 108 -1.04 -17.91 3.39
CA GLU A 108 0.24 -18.62 3.29
C GLU A 108 1.04 -18.17 2.05
N VAL A 109 0.38 -18.07 0.90
CA VAL A 109 1.00 -17.62 -0.36
C VAL A 109 1.43 -16.15 -0.26
N THR A 110 0.57 -15.28 0.26
CA THR A 110 0.87 -13.85 0.47
C THR A 110 2.10 -13.68 1.38
N ALA A 111 2.12 -14.36 2.52
CA ALA A 111 3.22 -14.30 3.47
C ALA A 111 4.53 -14.81 2.85
N SER A 112 4.49 -15.95 2.16
CA SER A 112 5.68 -16.53 1.51
C SER A 112 6.24 -15.63 0.41
N THR A 113 5.37 -14.96 -0.35
CA THR A 113 5.78 -14.02 -1.41
C THR A 113 6.43 -12.76 -0.81
N LEU A 114 5.81 -12.16 0.22
CA LEU A 114 6.37 -11.00 0.92
C LEU A 114 7.71 -11.32 1.61
N ALA A 115 7.87 -12.51 2.19
CA ALA A 115 9.10 -12.92 2.84
C ALA A 115 10.31 -12.91 1.89
N ARG A 116 10.09 -13.14 0.58
CA ARG A 116 11.16 -13.13 -0.44
C ARG A 116 11.78 -11.75 -0.68
N VAL A 117 11.05 -10.68 -0.38
CA VAL A 117 11.50 -9.28 -0.59
C VAL A 117 11.70 -8.52 0.72
N ALA A 118 11.26 -9.09 1.85
CA ALA A 118 11.29 -8.43 3.15
C ALA A 118 12.69 -7.96 3.55
N LYS A 119 13.71 -8.81 3.39
CA LYS A 119 15.09 -8.44 3.71
C LYS A 119 15.59 -7.26 2.87
N ARG A 120 15.26 -7.23 1.57
CA ARG A 120 15.65 -6.11 0.70
C ARG A 120 14.95 -4.81 1.11
N ALA A 121 13.69 -4.90 1.55
CA ALA A 121 12.95 -3.76 2.08
C ALA A 121 13.57 -3.24 3.38
N GLU A 122 13.96 -4.13 4.31
CA GLU A 122 14.67 -3.78 5.53
C GLU A 122 15.97 -3.03 5.25
N GLU A 123 16.81 -3.55 4.34
CA GLU A 123 18.08 -2.95 3.95
C GLU A 123 17.91 -1.55 3.32
N ALA A 124 16.81 -1.34 2.60
CA ALA A 124 16.46 -0.06 1.99
C ALA A 124 15.78 0.93 2.94
N GLY A 125 15.39 0.51 4.15
CA GLY A 125 14.59 1.31 5.06
C GLY A 125 13.16 1.58 4.56
N VAL A 126 12.62 0.69 3.71
CA VAL A 126 11.29 0.78 3.09
C VAL A 126 10.34 -0.20 3.77
N GLN A 127 9.10 0.19 4.01
CA GLN A 127 8.06 -0.69 4.52
C GLN A 127 7.14 -1.16 3.39
N LEU A 128 6.85 -2.45 3.36
CA LEU A 128 5.79 -3.05 2.56
C LEU A 128 4.52 -3.06 3.40
N VAL A 129 3.52 -2.26 3.01
CA VAL A 129 2.29 -2.09 3.79
C VAL A 129 1.13 -2.78 3.07
N LEU A 130 0.67 -3.90 3.64
CA LEU A 130 -0.44 -4.68 3.11
C LEU A 130 -1.75 -3.95 3.41
N GLU A 131 -2.43 -3.50 2.35
CA GLU A 131 -3.61 -2.68 2.49
C GLU A 131 -4.88 -3.50 2.75
N THR A 132 -5.64 -3.07 3.75
CA THR A 132 -6.99 -3.57 4.03
C THR A 132 -8.01 -2.86 3.14
N LEU A 133 -8.78 -3.60 2.33
CA LEU A 133 -9.82 -3.04 1.47
C LEU A 133 -11.18 -3.68 1.78
N ASN A 134 -12.27 -2.99 1.45
CA ASN A 134 -13.61 -3.55 1.64
C ASN A 134 -14.04 -4.37 0.41
N SER A 135 -14.52 -5.60 0.66
CA SER A 135 -15.10 -6.47 -0.35
C SER A 135 -16.62 -6.31 -0.50
N LYS A 136 -17.26 -5.58 0.41
CA LYS A 136 -18.74 -5.41 0.43
C LYS A 136 -19.23 -4.44 -0.64
N VAL A 137 -18.43 -3.43 -1.00
CA VAL A 137 -18.87 -2.33 -1.87
C VAL A 137 -17.86 -2.07 -3.01
N ASP A 138 -16.59 -1.72 -2.68
CA ASP A 138 -15.69 -1.13 -3.65
C ASP A 138 -14.79 -2.15 -4.36
N HIS A 139 -14.38 -3.21 -3.64
CA HIS A 139 -13.45 -4.23 -4.15
C HIS A 139 -14.01 -5.64 -3.97
N PRO A 140 -15.11 -6.00 -4.67
CA PRO A 140 -15.71 -7.33 -4.54
C PRO A 140 -14.66 -8.44 -4.69
N ASP A 141 -14.75 -9.45 -3.80
CA ASP A 141 -13.86 -10.60 -3.78
C ASP A 141 -12.40 -10.33 -3.31
N TYR A 142 -12.03 -9.09 -2.94
CA TYR A 142 -10.70 -8.81 -2.39
C TYR A 142 -10.45 -9.63 -1.11
N MET A 143 -9.26 -10.26 -1.01
CA MET A 143 -8.98 -11.21 0.07
C MET A 143 -8.56 -10.53 1.37
N GLY A 144 -7.79 -9.44 1.31
CA GLY A 144 -7.35 -8.68 2.48
C GLY A 144 -8.43 -7.76 3.05
N ASP A 145 -9.66 -8.25 3.20
CA ASP A 145 -10.84 -7.50 3.63
C ASP A 145 -11.13 -7.60 5.14
N SER A 146 -10.19 -8.18 5.90
CA SER A 146 -10.24 -8.35 7.35
C SER A 146 -8.91 -7.94 7.98
N THR A 147 -9.00 -7.14 9.04
CA THR A 147 -7.82 -6.75 9.83
C THR A 147 -7.10 -7.98 10.39
N ALA A 148 -7.83 -8.94 10.93
CA ALA A 148 -7.25 -10.17 11.49
C ALA A 148 -6.45 -10.96 10.43
N TRP A 149 -7.00 -11.13 9.23
CA TRP A 149 -6.32 -11.80 8.13
C TRP A 149 -5.00 -11.11 7.75
N CYS A 150 -5.02 -9.79 7.58
CA CYS A 150 -3.82 -9.02 7.25
C CYS A 150 -2.76 -9.08 8.36
N VAL A 151 -3.18 -9.02 9.62
CA VAL A 151 -2.30 -9.16 10.80
C VAL A 151 -1.65 -10.54 10.84
N ASP A 152 -2.39 -11.61 10.57
CA ASP A 152 -1.86 -12.97 10.54
C ASP A 152 -0.81 -13.15 9.44
N VAL A 153 -1.04 -12.59 8.24
CA VAL A 153 -0.05 -12.55 7.15
C VAL A 153 1.22 -11.84 7.59
N VAL A 154 1.11 -10.63 8.14
CA VAL A 154 2.27 -9.84 8.59
C VAL A 154 3.05 -10.56 9.69
N LYS A 155 2.37 -11.17 10.66
CA LYS A 155 3.00 -11.99 11.69
C LYS A 155 3.73 -13.21 11.12
N ALA A 156 3.15 -13.86 10.12
CA ALA A 156 3.76 -15.01 9.45
C ALA A 156 5.06 -14.64 8.71
N VAL A 157 5.12 -13.44 8.09
CA VAL A 157 6.36 -12.93 7.46
C VAL A 157 7.44 -12.66 8.50
N ASN A 158 7.06 -12.19 9.69
CA ASN A 158 7.96 -11.91 10.82
C ASN A 158 9.13 -10.95 10.45
N SER A 159 8.84 -9.89 9.71
CA SER A 159 9.80 -8.86 9.33
C SER A 159 9.36 -7.47 9.83
N PRO A 160 10.26 -6.64 10.35
CA PRO A 160 9.94 -5.27 10.74
C PRO A 160 9.55 -4.38 9.54
N ALA A 161 9.94 -4.77 8.33
CA ALA A 161 9.61 -4.04 7.10
C ALA A 161 8.24 -4.40 6.51
N VAL A 162 7.50 -5.37 7.08
CA VAL A 162 6.16 -5.72 6.60
C VAL A 162 5.13 -5.33 7.65
N LYS A 163 4.16 -4.52 7.24
CA LYS A 163 3.13 -3.94 8.12
C LYS A 163 1.75 -4.00 7.46
N VAL A 164 0.72 -3.70 8.24
CA VAL A 164 -0.65 -3.47 7.74
C VAL A 164 -0.83 -1.99 7.48
N LEU A 165 -1.36 -1.63 6.31
CA LEU A 165 -1.99 -0.34 6.06
C LEU A 165 -3.47 -0.50 6.44
N TYR A 166 -3.83 0.06 7.57
CA TYR A 166 -5.19 0.04 8.07
C TYR A 166 -5.98 1.20 7.47
N ASP A 167 -6.73 0.92 6.41
CA ASP A 167 -7.62 1.92 5.80
C ASP A 167 -8.93 2.02 6.60
N ILE A 168 -9.09 3.14 7.30
CA ILE A 168 -10.24 3.35 8.19
C ILE A 168 -11.57 3.46 7.44
N TYR A 169 -11.57 3.93 6.18
CA TYR A 169 -12.77 3.92 5.36
C TYR A 169 -13.21 2.49 5.04
N HIS A 170 -12.28 1.70 4.53
CA HIS A 170 -12.56 0.32 4.18
C HIS A 170 -12.94 -0.53 5.40
N MET A 171 -12.23 -0.38 6.49
CA MET A 171 -12.50 -1.15 7.71
C MET A 171 -13.77 -0.67 8.45
N GLN A 172 -14.17 0.60 8.29
CA GLN A 172 -15.47 1.04 8.77
C GLN A 172 -16.61 0.32 8.03
N VAL A 173 -16.47 0.09 6.73
CA VAL A 173 -17.45 -0.67 5.92
C VAL A 173 -17.48 -2.14 6.31
N MET A 174 -16.31 -2.75 6.55
CA MET A 174 -16.18 -4.17 6.84
C MET A 174 -16.48 -4.55 8.29
N GLU A 175 -15.88 -3.88 9.24
CA GLU A 175 -15.80 -4.31 10.64
C GLU A 175 -16.45 -3.31 11.60
N GLY A 176 -16.35 -2.00 11.33
CA GLY A 176 -16.68 -0.96 12.31
C GLY A 176 -15.73 -0.97 13.50
N ASN A 177 -16.14 -0.37 14.61
CA ASN A 177 -15.37 -0.35 15.87
C ASN A 177 -13.89 0.09 15.73
N ILE A 178 -13.62 1.00 14.80
CA ILE A 178 -12.29 1.44 14.35
C ILE A 178 -11.32 1.75 15.49
N ILE A 179 -11.79 2.51 16.49
CA ILE A 179 -10.93 2.97 17.59
C ILE A 179 -10.39 1.79 18.41
N GLN A 180 -11.23 0.80 18.68
CA GLN A 180 -10.79 -0.36 19.44
C GLN A 180 -9.85 -1.25 18.62
N THR A 181 -10.19 -1.49 17.36
CA THR A 181 -9.36 -2.33 16.47
C THR A 181 -7.94 -1.75 16.28
N ILE A 182 -7.80 -0.41 16.23
CA ILE A 182 -6.48 0.23 16.14
C ILE A 182 -5.68 0.10 17.45
N ARG A 183 -6.36 -0.05 18.60
CA ARG A 183 -5.68 -0.17 19.90
C ARG A 183 -5.22 -1.60 20.22
N ASP A 184 -5.91 -2.60 19.71
CA ASP A 184 -5.64 -4.02 19.92
C ASP A 184 -4.49 -4.51 19.02
#